data_0ad945273afd03ad7da0e5f5bb8cc882
#
_entry.id   0ad945273afd03ad7da0e5f5bb8cc882
#
_cell.length_a   1.000
_cell.length_b   1.000
_cell.length_c   1.000
_cell.angle_alpha   90.00
_cell.angle_beta   90.00
_cell.angle_gamma   90.00
#
_symmetry.space_group_name_H-M   'P 1'
#
loop_
_entity.id
_entity.type
_entity.pdbx_description
1 polymer ?
#
loop_
_entity_poly.entity_id
_entity_poly.type
_entity_poly.pdbx_seq_one_letter_code
_entity_poly.pdbx_strand_id
1 'polypeptide(L)'
;MRRSLIAAALSLACALLQGGCSLPRTDSAIGGELSSELLRRLSEDDVAGVEAMFCEASRARPELRGEIERGMAFFEGRVETDKRRSYLFGLVSFSDNDWRVLSASSQSVDHGRVLKYYVGPDIDGIVTDAGKRYEMYIYYYETCVGHEDLEGVSEIYIWEVLRDGTRGEKCVIGQYLNPSRPPEPREEDTTRHDWGPTQDTGERE
;
A
#
# COMPACT_ATOMS: atom_id res chain seq x y z
N MET A 1 28.47 -4.84 -49.26
CA MET A 1 29.01 -5.05 -47.89
C MET A 1 28.63 -3.99 -46.85
N ARG A 2 28.53 -2.65 -47.16
CA ARG A 2 28.20 -1.63 -46.18
C ARG A 2 26.75 -1.70 -45.62
N ARG A 3 25.75 -2.18 -46.39
CA ARG A 3 24.34 -2.26 -45.91
C ARG A 3 24.09 -3.35 -44.87
N SER A 4 24.86 -4.43 -44.88
CA SER A 4 24.75 -5.53 -43.88
C SER A 4 25.28 -5.16 -42.51
N LEU A 5 26.29 -4.30 -42.44
CA LEU A 5 26.85 -3.82 -41.16
C LEU A 5 25.95 -2.85 -40.42
N ILE A 6 25.20 -2.03 -41.13
CA ILE A 6 24.22 -1.10 -40.52
C ILE A 6 23.05 -1.87 -39.91
N ALA A 7 22.53 -2.89 -40.59
CA ALA A 7 21.48 -3.73 -40.07
C ALA A 7 21.89 -4.49 -38.80
N ALA A 8 23.10 -5.00 -38.75
CA ALA A 8 23.60 -5.69 -37.57
C ALA A 8 23.79 -4.74 -36.36
N ALA A 9 24.26 -3.53 -36.61
CA ALA A 9 24.43 -2.51 -35.56
C ALA A 9 23.07 -2.04 -34.98
N LEU A 10 22.02 -1.87 -35.81
CA LEU A 10 20.70 -1.54 -35.35
C LEU A 10 20.06 -2.66 -34.50
N SER A 11 20.25 -3.93 -34.93
CA SER A 11 19.73 -5.07 -34.17
C SER A 11 20.38 -5.21 -32.81
N LEU A 12 21.68 -4.93 -32.68
CA LEU A 12 22.42 -4.97 -31.41
C LEU A 12 21.98 -3.83 -30.48
N ALA A 13 21.72 -2.62 -31.03
CA ALA A 13 21.23 -1.48 -30.26
C ALA A 13 19.81 -1.73 -29.71
N CYS A 14 18.92 -2.35 -30.50
CA CYS A 14 17.58 -2.74 -30.03
C CYS A 14 17.63 -3.83 -28.94
N ALA A 15 18.55 -4.78 -29.01
CA ALA A 15 18.71 -5.81 -28.01
C ALA A 15 19.23 -5.24 -26.66
N LEU A 16 20.06 -4.21 -26.70
CA LEU A 16 20.54 -3.52 -25.49
C LEU A 16 19.48 -2.64 -24.85
N LEU A 17 18.51 -2.14 -25.62
CA LEU A 17 17.38 -1.37 -25.11
C LEU A 17 16.27 -2.25 -24.49
N GLN A 18 16.23 -3.55 -24.82
CA GLN A 18 15.28 -4.51 -24.24
C GLN A 18 15.79 -5.16 -22.94
N GLY A 19 17.07 -5.02 -22.64
CA GLY A 19 17.64 -5.34 -21.33
C GLY A 19 17.34 -4.23 -20.34
N GLY A 20 16.04 -3.91 -20.13
CA GLY A 20 15.61 -3.00 -19.09
C GLY A 20 16.11 -3.54 -17.76
N CYS A 21 17.19 -2.96 -17.21
CA CYS A 21 17.49 -3.11 -15.81
C CYS A 21 16.25 -2.60 -15.06
N SER A 22 15.37 -3.50 -14.66
CA SER A 22 14.34 -3.19 -13.70
C SER A 22 15.08 -2.80 -12.42
N LEU A 23 15.21 -1.50 -12.20
CA LEU A 23 15.68 -1.00 -10.92
C LEU A 23 14.80 -1.61 -9.85
N PRO A 24 15.38 -2.11 -8.74
CA PRO A 24 14.60 -2.67 -7.67
C PRO A 24 13.55 -1.62 -7.24
N ARG A 25 12.29 -2.03 -7.20
CA ARG A 25 11.19 -1.16 -6.75
C ARG A 25 11.47 -0.74 -5.31
N THR A 26 11.40 0.55 -5.03
CA THR A 26 11.56 1.06 -3.67
C THR A 26 10.25 0.86 -2.88
N ASP A 27 10.34 0.75 -1.55
CA ASP A 27 9.19 0.66 -0.65
C ASP A 27 8.17 1.77 -0.92
N SER A 28 8.68 2.99 -1.13
CA SER A 28 7.85 4.15 -1.46
C SER A 28 7.15 4.02 -2.81
N ALA A 29 7.76 3.38 -3.79
CA ALA A 29 7.13 3.13 -5.09
C ALA A 29 6.01 2.09 -4.94
N ILE A 30 6.29 0.97 -4.27
CA ILE A 30 5.31 -0.09 -3.99
C ILE A 30 4.13 0.48 -3.21
N GLY A 31 4.40 1.13 -2.07
CA GLY A 31 3.36 1.72 -1.23
C GLY A 31 2.53 2.77 -1.95
N GLY A 32 3.18 3.59 -2.79
CA GLY A 32 2.50 4.61 -3.57
C GLY A 32 1.58 4.05 -4.65
N GLU A 33 2.00 3.02 -5.38
CA GLU A 33 1.18 2.36 -6.39
C GLU A 33 -0.03 1.65 -5.74
N LEU A 34 0.22 0.90 -4.67
CA LEU A 34 -0.81 0.20 -3.91
C LEU A 34 -1.86 1.16 -3.35
N SER A 35 -1.42 2.28 -2.75
CA SER A 35 -2.31 3.30 -2.20
C SER A 35 -3.13 3.98 -3.28
N SER A 36 -2.52 4.36 -4.40
CA SER A 36 -3.21 4.99 -5.52
C SER A 36 -4.28 4.06 -6.11
N GLU A 37 -3.95 2.78 -6.27
CA GLU A 37 -4.88 1.79 -6.78
C GLU A 37 -6.04 1.54 -5.83
N LEU A 38 -5.79 1.41 -4.52
CA LEU A 38 -6.84 1.25 -3.51
C LEU A 38 -7.80 2.45 -3.52
N LEU A 39 -7.26 3.69 -3.43
CA LEU A 39 -8.08 4.89 -3.41
C LEU A 39 -8.93 5.05 -4.68
N ARG A 40 -8.36 4.71 -5.85
CA ARG A 40 -9.09 4.71 -7.10
C ARG A 40 -10.27 3.73 -7.06
N ARG A 41 -10.04 2.49 -6.63
CA ARG A 41 -11.07 1.45 -6.58
C ARG A 41 -12.17 1.77 -5.57
N LEU A 42 -11.80 2.30 -4.38
CA LEU A 42 -12.78 2.78 -3.40
C LEU A 42 -13.63 3.92 -3.98
N SER A 43 -13.00 4.86 -4.70
CA SER A 43 -13.70 5.99 -5.33
C SER A 43 -14.62 5.59 -6.49
N GLU A 44 -14.37 4.44 -7.11
CA GLU A 44 -15.13 3.89 -8.25
C GLU A 44 -16.17 2.85 -7.80
N ASP A 45 -16.30 2.54 -6.52
CA ASP A 45 -17.13 1.46 -5.95
C ASP A 45 -16.79 0.09 -6.57
N ASP A 46 -15.50 -0.12 -6.94
CA ASP A 46 -15.03 -1.34 -7.60
C ASP A 46 -14.72 -2.45 -6.59
N VAL A 47 -15.77 -3.09 -6.04
CA VAL A 47 -15.66 -4.20 -5.09
C VAL A 47 -14.77 -5.32 -5.62
N ALA A 48 -14.95 -5.72 -6.90
CA ALA A 48 -14.19 -6.81 -7.50
C ALA A 48 -12.71 -6.44 -7.64
N GLY A 49 -12.44 -5.18 -7.96
CA GLY A 49 -11.09 -4.66 -8.03
C GLY A 49 -10.39 -4.65 -6.67
N VAL A 50 -11.04 -4.19 -5.61
CA VAL A 50 -10.47 -4.26 -4.26
C VAL A 50 -10.24 -5.71 -3.85
N GLU A 51 -11.19 -6.62 -4.11
CA GLU A 51 -11.04 -8.05 -3.83
C GLU A 51 -9.81 -8.64 -4.54
N ALA A 52 -9.56 -8.24 -5.79
CA ALA A 52 -8.40 -8.69 -6.57
C ALA A 52 -7.03 -8.22 -6.00
N MET A 53 -6.99 -7.18 -5.17
CA MET A 53 -5.77 -6.73 -4.49
C MET A 53 -5.38 -7.66 -3.33
N PHE A 54 -6.33 -8.40 -2.77
CA PHE A 54 -6.08 -9.29 -1.64
C PHE A 54 -5.33 -10.55 -2.06
N CYS A 55 -4.48 -11.06 -1.17
CA CYS A 55 -3.78 -12.32 -1.32
C CYS A 55 -4.76 -13.50 -1.43
N GLU A 56 -4.29 -14.64 -1.96
CA GLU A 56 -5.13 -15.81 -2.19
C GLU A 56 -5.77 -16.33 -0.90
N ALA A 57 -5.00 -16.40 0.18
CA ALA A 57 -5.50 -16.84 1.49
C ALA A 57 -6.62 -15.92 2.03
N SER A 58 -6.52 -14.60 1.82
CA SER A 58 -7.59 -13.67 2.19
C SER A 58 -8.82 -13.84 1.31
N ARG A 59 -8.66 -14.03 -0.01
CA ARG A 59 -9.77 -14.24 -0.96
C ARG A 59 -10.51 -15.56 -0.73
N ALA A 60 -9.85 -16.56 -0.13
CA ALA A 60 -10.50 -17.82 0.24
C ALA A 60 -11.50 -17.68 1.41
N ARG A 61 -11.50 -16.54 2.12
CA ARG A 61 -12.42 -16.26 3.23
C ARG A 61 -13.79 -15.83 2.70
N PRO A 62 -14.88 -16.51 3.08
CA PRO A 62 -16.21 -16.17 2.59
C PRO A 62 -16.70 -14.80 3.06
N GLU A 63 -16.15 -14.25 4.16
CA GLU A 63 -16.54 -12.95 4.73
C GLU A 63 -15.91 -11.77 4.01
N LEU A 64 -14.80 -11.95 3.28
CA LEU A 64 -14.00 -10.87 2.71
C LEU A 64 -14.84 -9.92 1.85
N ARG A 65 -15.67 -10.47 0.96
CA ARG A 65 -16.51 -9.66 0.08
C ARG A 65 -17.45 -8.75 0.86
N GLY A 66 -18.10 -9.27 1.91
CA GLY A 66 -18.98 -8.47 2.78
C GLY A 66 -18.20 -7.43 3.60
N GLU A 67 -16.93 -7.70 3.95
CA GLU A 67 -16.04 -6.74 4.58
C GLU A 67 -15.69 -5.60 3.60
N ILE A 68 -15.39 -5.92 2.33
CA ILE A 68 -15.12 -4.92 1.28
C ILE A 68 -16.35 -4.03 1.05
N GLU A 69 -17.53 -4.62 0.91
CA GLU A 69 -18.79 -3.87 0.71
C GLU A 69 -19.07 -2.91 1.88
N ARG A 70 -18.79 -3.32 3.13
CA ARG A 70 -18.86 -2.42 4.30
C ARG A 70 -17.80 -1.32 4.25
N GLY A 71 -16.57 -1.64 3.83
CA GLY A 71 -15.51 -0.65 3.66
C GLY A 71 -15.85 0.40 2.61
N MET A 72 -16.45 -0.01 1.49
CA MET A 72 -16.96 0.89 0.46
C MET A 72 -18.06 1.82 1.00
N ALA A 73 -19.02 1.25 1.75
CA ALA A 73 -20.09 2.04 2.36
C ALA A 73 -19.57 3.02 3.45
N PHE A 74 -18.46 2.66 4.11
CA PHE A 74 -17.81 3.51 5.10
C PHE A 74 -17.01 4.66 4.45
N PHE A 75 -16.41 4.41 3.29
CA PHE A 75 -15.60 5.38 2.55
C PHE A 75 -16.50 6.21 1.63
N GLU A 76 -16.97 7.37 2.14
CA GLU A 76 -17.89 8.23 1.43
C GLU A 76 -17.17 9.20 0.48
N GLY A 77 -17.58 9.22 -0.80
CA GLY A 77 -17.11 10.15 -1.81
C GLY A 77 -15.91 9.64 -2.61
N ARG A 78 -15.32 10.53 -3.40
CA ARG A 78 -14.23 10.23 -4.33
C ARG A 78 -12.99 11.04 -4.01
N VAL A 79 -11.83 10.43 -4.23
CA VAL A 79 -10.51 11.09 -4.09
C VAL A 79 -9.92 11.36 -5.46
N GLU A 80 -9.33 12.53 -5.65
CA GLU A 80 -8.52 12.81 -6.85
C GLU A 80 -7.17 12.10 -6.70
N THR A 81 -7.04 10.92 -7.31
CA THR A 81 -5.87 10.04 -7.16
C THR A 81 -4.62 10.52 -7.89
N ASP A 82 -4.75 11.46 -8.82
CA ASP A 82 -3.66 12.11 -9.55
C ASP A 82 -2.93 13.18 -8.73
N LYS A 83 -3.53 13.65 -7.64
CA LYS A 83 -2.95 14.64 -6.72
C LYS A 83 -2.04 14.06 -5.65
N ARG A 84 -1.48 12.86 -5.88
CA ARG A 84 -0.50 12.28 -4.98
C ARG A 84 0.72 13.20 -4.83
N ARG A 85 1.08 13.54 -3.60
CA ARG A 85 2.33 14.25 -3.31
C ARG A 85 3.53 13.39 -3.71
N SER A 86 4.27 13.86 -4.71
CA SER A 86 5.57 13.31 -5.04
C SER A 86 6.65 14.09 -4.29
N TYR A 87 7.36 13.43 -3.39
CA TYR A 87 8.56 13.97 -2.77
C TYR A 87 9.73 13.89 -3.76
N LEU A 88 9.74 14.75 -4.77
CA LEU A 88 10.91 14.92 -5.63
C LEU A 88 11.71 16.12 -5.13
N PHE A 89 12.91 15.87 -4.63
CA PHE A 89 13.94 16.88 -4.28
C PHE A 89 13.55 17.96 -3.25
N GLY A 90 12.72 17.67 -2.26
CA GLY A 90 12.51 18.60 -1.15
C GLY A 90 11.76 19.91 -1.47
N LEU A 91 11.28 20.07 -2.69
CA LEU A 91 10.42 21.18 -3.11
C LEU A 91 8.97 20.71 -3.06
N VAL A 92 8.27 21.04 -1.98
CA VAL A 92 6.87 20.66 -1.76
C VAL A 92 5.99 21.86 -2.08
N SER A 93 5.14 21.73 -3.10
CA SER A 93 3.96 22.58 -3.25
C SER A 93 2.85 21.98 -2.39
N PHE A 94 2.36 22.72 -1.42
CA PHE A 94 1.30 22.26 -0.51
C PHE A 94 -0.04 22.72 -1.03
N SER A 95 -0.87 21.80 -1.50
CA SER A 95 -2.32 21.98 -1.57
C SER A 95 -2.94 21.28 -0.37
N ASP A 96 -3.97 21.85 0.24
CA ASP A 96 -4.61 21.31 1.46
C ASP A 96 -5.30 19.96 1.25
N ASN A 97 -5.36 19.46 0.02
CA ASN A 97 -6.04 18.23 -0.38
C ASN A 97 -5.09 17.13 -0.85
N ASP A 98 -3.77 17.27 -0.68
CA ASP A 98 -2.80 16.26 -1.12
C ASP A 98 -2.63 15.18 -0.06
N TRP A 99 -3.06 13.97 -0.33
CA TRP A 99 -2.76 12.82 0.52
C TRP A 99 -1.29 12.39 0.41
N ARG A 100 -0.78 11.78 1.47
CA ARG A 100 0.62 11.34 1.59
C ARG A 100 0.70 9.85 1.86
N VAL A 101 1.81 9.24 1.45
CA VAL A 101 2.12 7.85 1.77
C VAL A 101 3.47 7.79 2.48
N LEU A 102 3.47 7.23 3.67
CA LEU A 102 4.66 6.81 4.39
C LEU A 102 4.67 5.28 4.39
N SER A 103 5.72 4.66 3.88
CA SER A 103 5.82 3.20 3.84
C SER A 103 6.84 2.72 4.84
N ALA A 104 6.39 1.90 5.78
CA ALA A 104 7.28 1.07 6.58
C ALA A 104 7.49 -0.26 5.87
N SER A 105 8.69 -0.84 5.97
CA SER A 105 8.97 -2.14 5.42
C SER A 105 9.82 -3.00 6.34
N SER A 106 9.71 -4.30 6.18
CA SER A 106 10.60 -5.25 6.82
C SER A 106 10.95 -6.39 5.86
N GLN A 107 12.20 -6.84 5.91
CA GLN A 107 12.68 -7.97 5.12
C GLN A 107 13.26 -9.03 6.03
N SER A 108 12.97 -10.31 5.73
CA SER A 108 13.70 -11.45 6.24
C SER A 108 14.55 -12.00 5.12
N VAL A 109 15.85 -12.18 5.38
CA VAL A 109 16.84 -12.61 4.37
C VAL A 109 17.59 -13.82 4.88
N ASP A 110 17.73 -14.86 4.04
CA ASP A 110 18.58 -16.01 4.30
C ASP A 110 19.59 -16.18 3.16
N HIS A 111 20.88 -16.23 3.48
CA HIS A 111 21.99 -16.37 2.52
C HIS A 111 21.90 -15.41 1.32
N GLY A 112 21.45 -14.16 1.55
CA GLY A 112 21.29 -13.13 0.52
C GLY A 112 20.01 -13.26 -0.32
N ARG A 113 19.15 -14.25 -0.05
CA ARG A 113 17.84 -14.39 -0.68
C ARG A 113 16.75 -13.80 0.22
N VAL A 114 15.93 -12.92 -0.32
CA VAL A 114 14.75 -12.40 0.40
C VAL A 114 13.74 -13.53 0.55
N LEU A 115 13.42 -13.90 1.78
CA LEU A 115 12.39 -14.88 2.10
C LEU A 115 11.04 -14.25 2.33
N LYS A 116 11.02 -13.06 2.91
CA LYS A 116 9.81 -12.32 3.24
C LYS A 116 10.06 -10.84 3.05
N TYR A 117 9.19 -10.19 2.31
CA TYR A 117 9.22 -8.76 2.11
C TYR A 117 7.83 -8.18 2.35
N TYR A 118 7.71 -7.45 3.43
CA TYR A 118 6.50 -6.76 3.87
C TYR A 118 6.63 -5.27 3.59
N VAL A 119 5.55 -4.66 3.10
CA VAL A 119 5.42 -3.21 2.94
C VAL A 119 4.09 -2.79 3.56
N GLY A 120 4.15 -1.83 4.48
CA GLY A 120 2.98 -1.26 5.15
C GLY A 120 2.84 0.22 4.81
N PRO A 121 2.11 0.58 3.74
CA PRO A 121 1.82 1.97 3.48
C PRO A 121 0.84 2.52 4.51
N ASP A 122 1.21 3.66 5.10
CA ASP A 122 0.36 4.53 5.92
C ASP A 122 -0.02 5.74 5.08
N ILE A 123 -1.31 5.93 4.86
CA ILE A 123 -1.87 6.94 3.97
C ILE A 123 -2.61 7.96 4.80
N ASP A 124 -2.12 9.19 4.82
CA ASP A 124 -2.74 10.29 5.55
C ASP A 124 -3.21 11.43 4.62
N GLY A 125 -4.02 12.33 5.16
CA GLY A 125 -4.47 13.51 4.44
C GLY A 125 -5.46 13.22 3.32
N ILE A 126 -6.14 12.06 3.32
CA ILE A 126 -7.16 11.74 2.34
C ILE A 126 -8.37 12.64 2.58
N VAL A 127 -8.77 13.39 1.54
CA VAL A 127 -9.99 14.22 1.55
C VAL A 127 -10.82 13.83 0.34
N THR A 128 -12.11 13.54 0.55
CA THR A 128 -13.04 13.20 -0.53
C THR A 128 -13.86 14.41 -0.96
N ASP A 129 -14.48 14.32 -2.14
CA ASP A 129 -15.42 15.32 -2.65
C ASP A 129 -16.68 15.45 -1.79
N ALA A 130 -17.00 14.46 -0.96
CA ALA A 130 -18.02 14.53 0.08
C ALA A 130 -17.58 15.33 1.33
N GLY A 131 -16.35 15.84 1.36
CA GLY A 131 -15.78 16.59 2.49
C GLY A 131 -15.40 15.72 3.69
N LYS A 132 -15.37 14.40 3.52
CA LYS A 132 -14.90 13.45 4.52
C LYS A 132 -13.40 13.37 4.50
N ARG A 133 -12.80 13.04 5.65
CA ARG A 133 -11.36 12.88 5.82
C ARG A 133 -11.06 11.49 6.33
N TYR A 134 -10.01 10.86 5.77
CA TYR A 134 -9.62 9.51 6.14
C TYR A 134 -8.12 9.38 6.30
N GLU A 135 -7.73 8.38 7.09
CA GLU A 135 -6.40 7.79 7.14
C GLU A 135 -6.54 6.29 6.88
N MET A 136 -5.55 5.68 6.24
CA MET A 136 -5.57 4.26 5.94
C MET A 136 -4.22 3.63 6.23
N TYR A 137 -4.24 2.34 6.54
CA TYR A 137 -3.06 1.49 6.63
C TYR A 137 -3.30 0.18 5.91
N ILE A 138 -2.29 -0.30 5.15
CA ILE A 138 -2.40 -1.53 4.37
C ILE A 138 -1.32 -2.51 4.82
N TYR A 139 -1.71 -3.75 5.09
CA TYR A 139 -0.80 -4.88 5.26
C TYR A 139 -0.61 -5.60 3.94
N TYR A 140 0.62 -5.56 3.41
CA TYR A 140 0.95 -6.12 2.10
C TYR A 140 2.26 -6.90 2.14
N TYR A 141 2.25 -8.11 1.58
CA TYR A 141 3.46 -8.88 1.32
C TYR A 141 3.78 -8.86 -0.17
N GLU A 142 4.94 -8.31 -0.53
CA GLU A 142 5.48 -8.37 -1.90
C GLU A 142 6.07 -9.75 -2.19
N THR A 143 6.65 -10.41 -1.17
CA THR A 143 7.24 -11.74 -1.27
C THR A 143 7.06 -12.49 0.03
N CYS A 144 6.67 -13.76 -0.05
CA CYS A 144 6.54 -14.63 1.10
C CYS A 144 6.86 -16.08 0.72
N VAL A 145 8.16 -16.42 0.61
CA VAL A 145 8.65 -17.72 0.14
C VAL A 145 8.14 -18.87 1.02
N GLY A 146 7.53 -19.86 0.39
CA GLY A 146 6.87 -20.99 1.05
C GLY A 146 5.46 -20.68 1.57
N HIS A 147 4.98 -19.47 1.35
CA HIS A 147 3.64 -19.00 1.65
C HIS A 147 3.19 -18.00 0.58
N GLU A 148 3.31 -18.38 -0.68
CA GLU A 148 2.99 -17.55 -1.85
C GLU A 148 1.51 -17.15 -1.87
N ASP A 149 0.64 -17.94 -1.21
CA ASP A 149 -0.76 -17.65 -0.98
C ASP A 149 -1.01 -16.40 -0.11
N LEU A 150 0.02 -15.91 0.60
CA LEU A 150 0.00 -14.68 1.39
C LEU A 150 0.52 -13.45 0.63
N GLU A 151 1.06 -13.60 -0.59
CA GLU A 151 1.52 -12.46 -1.40
C GLU A 151 0.33 -11.63 -1.88
N GLY A 152 0.35 -10.34 -1.55
CA GLY A 152 -0.76 -9.42 -1.78
C GLY A 152 -1.21 -8.72 -0.50
N VAL A 153 -2.35 -8.05 -0.58
CA VAL A 153 -2.98 -7.40 0.57
C VAL A 153 -3.59 -8.46 1.49
N SER A 154 -3.37 -8.34 2.79
CA SER A 154 -4.03 -9.19 3.78
C SER A 154 -5.07 -8.42 4.60
N GLU A 155 -4.81 -7.16 4.93
CA GLU A 155 -5.69 -6.34 5.75
C GLU A 155 -5.58 -4.86 5.39
N ILE A 156 -6.69 -4.14 5.47
CA ILE A 156 -6.77 -2.70 5.27
C ILE A 156 -7.52 -2.10 6.47
N TYR A 157 -6.93 -1.07 7.06
CA TYR A 157 -7.57 -0.22 8.06
C TYR A 157 -7.98 1.11 7.43
N ILE A 158 -9.19 1.56 7.69
CA ILE A 158 -9.71 2.86 7.28
C ILE A 158 -10.24 3.57 8.53
N TRP A 159 -9.67 4.72 8.88
CA TRP A 159 -10.16 5.57 9.96
C TRP A 159 -10.77 6.85 9.39
N GLU A 160 -11.95 7.22 9.86
CA GLU A 160 -12.45 8.58 9.66
C GLU A 160 -11.62 9.55 10.52
N VAL A 161 -11.24 10.70 9.97
CA VAL A 161 -10.54 11.76 10.70
C VAL A 161 -11.52 12.87 11.00
N LEU A 162 -11.74 13.14 12.29
CA LEU A 162 -12.66 14.15 12.77
C LEU A 162 -12.11 15.57 12.53
N ARG A 163 -12.95 16.58 12.70
CA ARG A 163 -12.59 17.99 12.46
C ARG A 163 -11.43 18.49 13.33
N ASP A 164 -11.27 17.92 14.53
CA ASP A 164 -10.17 18.22 15.45
C ASP A 164 -8.87 17.48 15.12
N GLY A 165 -8.86 16.66 14.06
CA GLY A 165 -7.72 15.86 13.63
C GLY A 165 -7.58 14.52 14.36
N THR A 166 -8.49 14.17 15.26
CA THR A 166 -8.46 12.86 15.92
C THR A 166 -9.10 11.77 15.06
N ARG A 167 -8.68 10.52 15.26
CA ARG A 167 -9.30 9.35 14.63
C ARG A 167 -10.68 9.09 15.24
N GLY A 168 -11.69 9.00 14.40
CA GLY A 168 -13.06 8.64 14.74
C GLY A 168 -13.31 7.14 14.57
N GLU A 169 -14.40 6.80 13.87
CA GLU A 169 -14.75 5.41 13.58
C GLU A 169 -13.72 4.72 12.72
N LYS A 170 -13.66 3.39 12.83
CA LYS A 170 -12.73 2.52 12.10
C LYS A 170 -13.49 1.44 11.34
N CYS A 171 -13.15 1.25 10.08
CA CYS A 171 -13.52 0.08 9.31
C CYS A 171 -12.28 -0.77 9.02
N VAL A 172 -12.40 -2.09 9.08
CA VAL A 172 -11.33 -3.04 8.78
C VAL A 172 -11.81 -4.01 7.73
N ILE A 173 -11.00 -4.20 6.69
CA ILE A 173 -11.24 -5.12 5.59
C ILE A 173 -10.10 -6.14 5.58
N GLY A 174 -10.41 -7.43 5.56
CA GLY A 174 -9.41 -8.47 5.60
C GLY A 174 -8.99 -8.83 7.03
N GLN A 175 -7.90 -9.56 7.14
CA GLN A 175 -7.31 -10.00 8.40
C GLN A 175 -5.81 -10.10 8.24
N TYR A 176 -5.05 -9.57 9.21
CA TYR A 176 -3.60 -9.74 9.23
C TYR A 176 -3.22 -11.22 9.25
N LEU A 177 -2.47 -11.64 8.23
CA LEU A 177 -1.96 -12.99 8.09
C LEU A 177 -0.45 -12.99 8.34
N ASN A 178 -0.02 -13.70 9.39
CA ASN A 178 1.40 -13.83 9.71
C ASN A 178 1.88 -15.23 9.30
N PRO A 179 2.82 -15.36 8.35
CA PRO A 179 3.33 -16.66 7.91
C PRO A 179 4.02 -17.47 9.01
N SER A 180 4.43 -16.82 10.10
CA SER A 180 5.06 -17.47 11.25
C SER A 180 4.07 -17.85 12.35
N ARG A 181 2.78 -17.54 12.21
CA ARG A 181 1.75 -17.76 13.23
C ARG A 181 0.42 -18.10 12.57
N PRO A 182 -0.27 -19.17 13.00
CA PRO A 182 -1.61 -19.45 12.50
C PRO A 182 -2.53 -18.25 12.77
N PRO A 183 -3.55 -18.00 11.91
CA PRO A 183 -4.49 -16.91 12.10
C PRO A 183 -5.16 -17.05 13.47
N GLU A 184 -5.00 -16.03 14.31
CA GLU A 184 -5.74 -15.95 15.57
C GLU A 184 -7.17 -15.51 15.30
N PRO A 185 -8.15 -16.06 16.04
CA PRO A 185 -9.50 -15.51 16.03
C PRO A 185 -9.42 -14.03 16.40
N ARG A 186 -10.09 -13.19 15.66
CA ARG A 186 -10.13 -11.75 15.95
C ARG A 186 -10.84 -11.56 17.29
N GLU A 187 -10.06 -11.34 18.38
CA GLU A 187 -10.64 -10.69 19.55
C GLU A 187 -10.99 -9.26 19.12
N GLU A 188 -12.17 -8.77 19.46
CA GLU A 188 -12.56 -7.38 19.21
C GLU A 188 -11.53 -6.49 19.93
N ASP A 189 -10.50 -6.10 19.17
CA ASP A 189 -9.37 -5.34 19.71
C ASP A 189 -9.83 -3.90 20.00
N THR A 190 -10.16 -3.69 21.28
CA THR A 190 -10.38 -2.36 21.85
C THR A 190 -9.05 -1.68 22.23
N THR A 191 -7.90 -2.34 22.00
CA THR A 191 -6.59 -1.79 22.31
C THR A 191 -6.09 -0.89 21.17
N ARG A 192 -6.08 0.37 21.46
CA ARG A 192 -5.47 1.46 20.74
C ARG A 192 -3.98 1.15 20.54
N HIS A 193 -3.56 0.77 19.34
CA HIS A 193 -2.15 0.88 18.99
C HIS A 193 -1.81 2.37 18.88
N ASP A 194 -1.33 2.89 20.02
CA ASP A 194 -0.87 4.27 20.14
C ASP A 194 0.52 4.35 19.49
N TRP A 195 0.55 4.60 18.18
CA TRP A 195 1.76 5.01 17.49
C TRP A 195 2.00 6.50 17.79
N GLY A 196 2.16 6.81 19.09
CA GLY A 196 2.60 8.14 19.51
C GLY A 196 3.96 8.45 18.88
N PRO A 197 4.22 9.73 18.52
CA PRO A 197 5.54 10.12 18.06
C PRO A 197 6.55 9.77 19.12
N THR A 198 7.59 9.02 18.75
CA THR A 198 8.76 8.80 19.58
C THR A 198 9.31 10.16 19.98
N GLN A 199 9.09 10.55 21.24
CA GLN A 199 9.73 11.71 21.81
C GLN A 199 11.23 11.41 21.88
N ASP A 200 11.98 12.02 20.98
CA ASP A 200 13.43 12.11 21.06
C ASP A 200 13.77 12.99 22.26
N THR A 201 13.92 12.36 23.44
CA THR A 201 14.48 13.00 24.61
C THR A 201 16.00 13.07 24.45
N GLY A 202 16.45 14.01 23.60
CA GLY A 202 17.85 14.39 23.56
C GLY A 202 18.25 15.08 24.85
N GLU A 203 18.65 14.32 25.87
CA GLU A 203 19.45 14.83 26.96
C GLU A 203 20.84 15.16 26.40
N ARG A 204 21.12 16.47 26.31
CA ARG A 204 22.48 16.98 26.16
C ARG A 204 22.99 17.36 27.54
N GLU A 205 23.97 16.65 28.05
CA GLU A 205 24.97 17.19 28.92
C GLU A 205 26.16 17.77 28.16
#